data_bfe617f8c9c200858b737e4203f85fd6
#
_entry.id   bfe617f8c9c200858b737e4203f85fd6
#
_cell.length_a   1.000
_cell.length_b   1.000
_cell.length_c   1.000
_cell.angle_alpha   90.00
_cell.angle_beta   90.00
_cell.angle_gamma   90.00
#
_symmetry.space_group_name_H-M   'P 1'
#
loop_
_entity.id
_entity.type
_entity.pdbx_description
1 polymer ?
#
loop_
_entity_poly.entity_id
_entity_poly.type
_entity_poly.pdbx_seq_one_letter_code
_entity_poly.pdbx_strand_id
1 'polypeptide(L)'
;MTQRDVIWHDVENGSYAADLGLWRELAAQADGPILDLGAGTGRVARDLHAAGHEVRALDSDTELLAALRERAPGVSTLSADARSFSATERFALILAPMQLVQILGGPDARRAMLERVHEHLLPGGRFAAAIANPYDALAEEDRSPPYPDMIEHDGWVYSSQPIMVREQGDQLIIERRRQAVAPDGTLDKQTAPFALDVIDPGELEAEARAAGLVPVARHQIPETDDHIGSVVIECRR
;
A
#
# COMPACT_ATOMS: atom_id res chain seq x y z
N MET A 1 5.86 -16.62 6.75
CA MET A 1 4.46 -16.67 6.24
C MET A 1 4.22 -17.91 5.39
N THR A 2 2.99 -18.25 5.13
CA THR A 2 2.60 -19.42 4.34
C THR A 2 2.04 -18.96 2.98
N GLN A 3 1.94 -19.86 1.98
CA GLN A 3 1.23 -19.61 0.71
C GLN A 3 -0.17 -19.01 0.94
N ARG A 4 -0.81 -19.35 2.05
CA ARG A 4 -2.12 -18.83 2.44
C ARG A 4 -2.10 -17.34 2.78
N ASP A 5 -0.98 -16.81 3.30
CA ASP A 5 -0.84 -15.38 3.60
C ASP A 5 -0.73 -14.54 2.32
N VAL A 6 -0.07 -15.08 1.28
CA VAL A 6 -0.04 -14.47 -0.06
C VAL A 6 -1.46 -14.35 -0.64
N ILE A 7 -2.27 -15.42 -0.49
CA ILE A 7 -3.66 -15.41 -0.95
C ILE A 7 -4.47 -14.33 -0.22
N TRP A 8 -4.33 -14.24 1.11
CA TRP A 8 -5.03 -13.20 1.88
C TRP A 8 -4.61 -11.78 1.49
N HIS A 9 -3.32 -11.57 1.21
CA HIS A 9 -2.84 -10.31 0.68
C HIS A 9 -3.52 -9.96 -0.65
N ASP A 10 -3.63 -10.93 -1.55
CA ASP A 10 -4.28 -10.74 -2.85
C ASP A 10 -5.79 -10.47 -2.72
N VAL A 11 -6.48 -11.19 -1.82
CA VAL A 11 -7.90 -10.94 -1.52
C VAL A 11 -8.12 -9.48 -1.10
N GLU A 12 -7.28 -8.99 -0.18
CA GLU A 12 -7.50 -7.70 0.48
C GLU A 12 -6.96 -6.49 -0.30
N ASN A 13 -6.04 -6.72 -1.26
CA ASN A 13 -5.37 -5.61 -1.95
C ASN A 13 -5.39 -5.75 -3.49
N GLY A 14 -5.57 -6.97 -4.00
CA GLY A 14 -5.33 -7.25 -5.42
C GLY A 14 -6.34 -6.64 -6.38
N SER A 15 -7.59 -6.46 -5.97
CA SER A 15 -8.68 -5.92 -6.79
C SER A 15 -8.71 -4.39 -6.84
N TYR A 16 -8.04 -3.70 -5.91
CA TYR A 16 -8.07 -2.24 -5.85
C TYR A 16 -7.35 -1.62 -7.05
N ALA A 17 -8.05 -0.80 -7.83
CA ALA A 17 -7.54 -0.21 -9.07
C ALA A 17 -7.78 1.30 -9.19
N ALA A 18 -8.53 1.92 -8.27
CA ALA A 18 -8.91 3.33 -8.36
C ALA A 18 -7.70 4.29 -8.37
N ASP A 19 -6.58 3.88 -7.77
CA ASP A 19 -5.34 4.66 -7.69
C ASP A 19 -4.37 4.45 -8.87
N LEU A 20 -4.53 3.38 -9.67
CA LEU A 20 -3.57 3.02 -10.73
C LEU A 20 -3.42 4.12 -11.78
N GLY A 21 -4.50 4.85 -12.09
CA GLY A 21 -4.45 5.99 -13.01
C GLY A 21 -3.46 7.07 -12.56
N LEU A 22 -3.49 7.42 -11.28
CA LEU A 22 -2.57 8.41 -10.69
C LEU A 22 -1.12 7.91 -10.71
N TRP A 23 -0.89 6.65 -10.33
CA TRP A 23 0.48 6.09 -10.34
C TRP A 23 1.08 6.07 -11.73
N ARG A 24 0.29 5.73 -12.78
CA ARG A 24 0.73 5.81 -14.18
C ARG A 24 1.04 7.24 -14.61
N GLU A 25 0.22 8.22 -14.21
CA GLU A 25 0.46 9.63 -14.50
C GLU A 25 1.77 10.13 -13.88
N LEU A 26 2.01 9.82 -12.61
CA LEU A 26 3.26 10.18 -11.93
C LEU A 26 4.46 9.45 -12.53
N ALA A 27 4.32 8.18 -12.91
CA ALA A 27 5.36 7.40 -13.55
C ALA A 27 5.72 7.93 -14.94
N ALA A 28 4.73 8.33 -15.74
CA ALA A 28 4.95 8.90 -17.07
C ALA A 28 5.76 10.23 -17.06
N GLN A 29 5.79 10.91 -15.91
CA GLN A 29 6.57 12.13 -15.71
C GLN A 29 7.94 11.86 -15.07
N ALA A 30 8.28 10.61 -14.74
CA ALA A 30 9.56 10.24 -14.14
C ALA A 30 10.59 9.92 -15.23
N ASP A 31 11.75 10.58 -15.17
CA ASP A 31 12.88 10.32 -16.07
C ASP A 31 13.92 9.44 -15.35
N GLY A 32 13.60 8.17 -15.19
CA GLY A 32 14.48 7.19 -14.54
C GLY A 32 13.72 6.12 -13.75
N PRO A 33 14.45 5.30 -12.96
CA PRO A 33 13.88 4.16 -12.27
C PRO A 33 12.89 4.57 -11.17
N ILE A 34 11.91 3.69 -10.94
CA ILE A 34 10.82 3.86 -9.96
C ILE A 34 10.98 2.84 -8.84
N LEU A 35 10.80 3.26 -7.59
CA LEU A 35 10.71 2.36 -6.44
C LEU A 35 9.27 2.32 -5.91
N ASP A 36 8.73 1.12 -5.81
CA ASP A 36 7.43 0.85 -5.15
C ASP A 36 7.70 0.30 -3.75
N LEU A 37 7.40 1.10 -2.71
CA LEU A 37 7.57 0.74 -1.30
C LEU A 37 6.34 -0.01 -0.79
N GLY A 38 6.57 -1.12 -0.07
CA GLY A 38 5.49 -1.98 0.42
C GLY A 38 4.75 -2.64 -0.73
N ALA A 39 5.48 -3.07 -1.75
CA ALA A 39 4.91 -3.53 -3.02
C ALA A 39 4.05 -4.79 -2.90
N GLY A 40 4.23 -5.59 -1.85
CA GLY A 40 3.51 -6.84 -1.66
C GLY A 40 3.68 -7.80 -2.84
N THR A 41 2.56 -8.28 -3.37
CA THR A 41 2.52 -9.13 -4.59
C THR A 41 2.62 -8.32 -5.89
N GLY A 42 2.88 -6.99 -5.79
CA GLY A 42 3.24 -6.14 -6.91
C GLY A 42 2.06 -5.54 -7.68
N ARG A 43 0.96 -5.18 -7.04
CA ARG A 43 -0.18 -4.56 -7.70
C ARG A 43 0.21 -3.35 -8.54
N VAL A 44 0.92 -2.39 -7.95
CA VAL A 44 1.39 -1.17 -8.63
C VAL A 44 2.65 -1.47 -9.46
N ALA A 45 3.64 -2.16 -8.89
CA ALA A 45 4.90 -2.47 -9.58
C ALA A 45 4.68 -3.21 -10.91
N ARG A 46 3.77 -4.19 -10.95
CA ARG A 46 3.44 -4.95 -12.16
C ARG A 46 2.75 -4.08 -13.21
N ASP A 47 1.83 -3.24 -12.78
CA ASP A 47 1.09 -2.33 -13.66
C ASP A 47 2.03 -1.34 -14.35
N LEU A 48 2.92 -0.70 -13.58
CA LEU A 48 3.89 0.24 -14.13
C LEU A 48 4.95 -0.45 -15.00
N HIS A 49 5.39 -1.65 -14.63
CA HIS A 49 6.30 -2.44 -15.46
C HIS A 49 5.66 -2.83 -16.79
N ALA A 50 4.38 -3.23 -16.80
CA ALA A 50 3.65 -3.53 -18.02
C ALA A 50 3.46 -2.28 -18.91
N ALA A 51 3.45 -1.07 -18.32
CA ALA A 51 3.48 0.20 -19.05
C ALA A 51 4.86 0.58 -19.58
N GLY A 52 5.89 -0.23 -19.33
CA GLY A 52 7.25 -0.05 -19.88
C GLY A 52 8.23 0.71 -18.95
N HIS A 53 7.84 0.96 -17.69
CA HIS A 53 8.73 1.61 -16.74
C HIS A 53 9.72 0.62 -16.11
N GLU A 54 10.92 1.12 -15.78
CA GLU A 54 11.89 0.39 -14.95
C GLU A 54 11.44 0.50 -13.48
N VAL A 55 10.96 -0.61 -12.92
CA VAL A 55 10.39 -0.65 -11.57
C VAL A 55 11.16 -1.60 -10.69
N ARG A 56 11.48 -1.13 -9.48
CA ARG A 56 11.93 -1.95 -8.37
C ARG A 56 10.86 -2.00 -7.29
N ALA A 57 10.54 -3.21 -6.83
CA ALA A 57 9.57 -3.44 -5.79
C ALA A 57 10.28 -3.76 -4.47
N LEU A 58 9.95 -3.02 -3.41
CA LEU A 58 10.48 -3.25 -2.07
C LEU A 58 9.36 -3.73 -1.15
N ASP A 59 9.62 -4.80 -0.43
CA ASP A 59 8.76 -5.26 0.67
C ASP A 59 9.60 -5.98 1.74
N SER A 60 9.15 -5.95 2.97
CA SER A 60 9.76 -6.72 4.07
C SER A 60 9.38 -8.20 4.03
N ASP A 61 8.30 -8.55 3.34
CA ASP A 61 7.80 -9.91 3.22
C ASP A 61 8.40 -10.62 1.99
N THR A 62 9.25 -11.59 2.25
CA THR A 62 9.93 -12.37 1.21
C THR A 62 9.00 -13.26 0.40
N GLU A 63 7.89 -13.73 0.99
CA GLU A 63 6.92 -14.60 0.31
C GLU A 63 6.07 -13.80 -0.66
N LEU A 64 5.65 -12.58 -0.28
CA LEU A 64 4.96 -11.67 -1.20
C LEU A 64 5.85 -11.33 -2.40
N LEU A 65 7.13 -11.02 -2.15
CA LEU A 65 8.09 -10.77 -3.23
C LEU A 65 8.39 -12.02 -4.06
N ALA A 66 8.34 -13.23 -3.49
CA ALA A 66 8.46 -14.47 -4.26
C ALA A 66 7.30 -14.61 -5.24
N ALA A 67 6.06 -14.39 -4.78
CA ALA A 67 4.88 -14.40 -5.63
C ALA A 67 4.95 -13.32 -6.73
N LEU A 68 5.48 -12.11 -6.41
CA LEU A 68 5.71 -11.06 -7.40
C LEU A 68 6.70 -11.53 -8.48
N ARG A 69 7.84 -12.12 -8.10
CA ARG A 69 8.85 -12.61 -9.07
C ARG A 69 8.30 -13.68 -10.00
N GLU A 70 7.44 -14.56 -9.50
CA GLU A 70 6.76 -15.56 -10.32
C GLU A 70 5.79 -14.93 -11.33
N ARG A 71 5.04 -13.92 -10.90
CA ARG A 71 4.01 -13.25 -11.72
C ARG A 71 4.59 -12.24 -12.71
N ALA A 72 5.70 -11.61 -12.37
CA ALA A 72 6.36 -10.59 -13.18
C ALA A 72 7.90 -10.68 -13.05
N PRO A 73 8.54 -11.65 -13.73
CA PRO A 73 10.00 -11.86 -13.63
C PRO A 73 10.86 -10.65 -14.04
N GLY A 74 10.27 -9.70 -14.80
CA GLY A 74 10.95 -8.47 -15.22
C GLY A 74 11.00 -7.37 -14.15
N VAL A 75 10.21 -7.50 -13.07
CA VAL A 75 10.24 -6.54 -11.96
C VAL A 75 11.36 -6.93 -11.00
N SER A 76 12.33 -6.04 -10.79
CA SER A 76 13.38 -6.28 -9.80
C SER A 76 12.84 -6.12 -8.38
N THR A 77 13.31 -6.95 -7.44
CA THR A 77 12.81 -6.93 -6.06
C THR A 77 13.91 -6.66 -5.04
N LEU A 78 13.55 -5.97 -3.96
CA LEU A 78 14.40 -5.70 -2.81
C LEU A 78 13.69 -6.12 -1.53
N SER A 79 14.18 -7.16 -0.87
CA SER A 79 13.64 -7.56 0.45
C SER A 79 14.28 -6.69 1.53
N ALA A 80 13.52 -5.72 2.04
CA ALA A 80 13.97 -4.78 3.05
C ALA A 80 12.79 -4.11 3.76
N ASP A 81 13.04 -3.59 4.96
CA ASP A 81 12.12 -2.72 5.67
C ASP A 81 12.19 -1.29 5.10
N ALA A 82 11.06 -0.70 4.79
CA ALA A 82 10.97 0.66 4.25
C ALA A 82 11.60 1.72 5.17
N ARG A 83 11.72 1.45 6.47
CA ARG A 83 12.33 2.34 7.48
C ARG A 83 13.85 2.32 7.48
N SER A 84 14.47 1.31 6.86
CA SER A 84 15.92 1.10 6.95
C SER A 84 16.57 0.58 5.67
N PHE A 85 15.84 0.59 4.54
CA PHE A 85 16.38 0.06 3.29
C PHE A 85 17.62 0.83 2.81
N SER A 86 18.45 0.11 2.07
CA SER A 86 19.57 0.67 1.34
C SER A 86 19.62 0.06 -0.06
N ALA A 87 19.70 0.91 -1.06
CA ALA A 87 19.88 0.53 -2.45
C ALA A 87 21.12 1.24 -3.01
N THR A 88 21.78 0.61 -3.97
CA THR A 88 22.96 1.21 -4.64
C THR A 88 22.56 2.26 -5.66
N GLU A 89 21.35 2.15 -6.20
CA GLU A 89 20.77 3.10 -7.14
C GLU A 89 19.92 4.17 -6.44
N ARG A 90 19.63 5.24 -7.18
CA ARG A 90 18.69 6.29 -6.82
C ARG A 90 17.52 6.29 -7.80
N PHE A 91 16.38 6.78 -7.36
CA PHE A 91 15.11 6.70 -8.07
C PHE A 91 14.63 8.09 -8.50
N ALA A 92 14.05 8.18 -9.69
CA ALA A 92 13.37 9.38 -10.16
C ALA A 92 12.01 9.55 -9.47
N LEU A 93 11.40 8.43 -9.09
CA LEU A 93 10.11 8.40 -8.38
C LEU A 93 10.13 7.28 -7.34
N ILE A 94 9.70 7.61 -6.12
CA ILE A 94 9.44 6.63 -5.06
C ILE A 94 7.97 6.72 -4.70
N LEU A 95 7.28 5.58 -4.71
CA LEU A 95 5.85 5.46 -4.41
C LEU A 95 5.65 4.72 -3.09
N ALA A 96 4.67 5.18 -2.31
CA ALA A 96 4.14 4.48 -1.14
C ALA A 96 2.61 4.38 -1.29
N PRO A 97 2.12 3.41 -2.09
CA PRO A 97 0.69 3.25 -2.36
C PRO A 97 -0.10 2.78 -1.13
N MET A 98 -1.41 2.92 -1.23
CA MET A 98 -2.37 2.51 -0.19
C MET A 98 -2.03 3.14 1.18
N GLN A 99 -2.07 2.36 2.23
CA GLN A 99 -1.85 2.84 3.60
C GLN A 99 -0.44 2.52 4.14
N LEU A 100 0.57 2.33 3.29
CA LEU A 100 1.91 1.96 3.77
C LEU A 100 2.39 2.87 4.91
N VAL A 101 2.29 4.18 4.74
CA VAL A 101 2.74 5.15 5.75
C VAL A 101 1.96 5.06 7.05
N GLN A 102 0.74 4.56 7.03
CA GLN A 102 -0.13 4.42 8.20
C GLN A 102 0.10 3.11 8.97
N ILE A 103 0.73 2.10 8.34
CA ILE A 103 1.03 0.81 8.98
C ILE A 103 2.46 0.70 9.50
N LEU A 104 3.28 1.74 9.33
CA LEU A 104 4.70 1.71 9.74
C LEU A 104 4.89 1.72 11.26
N GLY A 105 3.91 2.18 12.03
CA GLY A 105 3.96 2.17 13.50
C GLY A 105 4.42 3.49 14.11
N GLY A 106 3.83 4.59 13.70
CA GLY A 106 3.96 5.91 14.32
C GLY A 106 4.96 6.85 13.65
N PRO A 107 5.07 8.10 14.19
CA PRO A 107 5.82 9.18 13.55
C PRO A 107 7.31 8.91 13.44
N ASP A 108 7.93 8.21 14.41
CA ASP A 108 9.35 7.87 14.35
C ASP A 108 9.65 6.88 13.20
N ALA A 109 8.76 5.92 12.98
CA ALA A 109 8.87 4.97 11.89
C ALA A 109 8.68 5.66 10.52
N ARG A 110 7.71 6.57 10.40
CA ARG A 110 7.51 7.36 9.19
C ARG A 110 8.70 8.28 8.92
N ARG A 111 9.23 8.95 9.93
CA ARG A 111 10.45 9.77 9.80
C ARG A 111 11.61 8.95 9.26
N ALA A 112 11.88 7.77 9.83
CA ALA A 112 12.95 6.89 9.35
C ALA A 112 12.77 6.51 7.88
N MET A 113 11.55 6.18 7.46
CA MET A 113 11.21 5.91 6.06
C MET A 113 11.43 7.13 5.17
N LEU A 114 10.96 8.33 5.57
CA LEU A 114 11.09 9.57 4.79
C LEU A 114 12.56 9.98 4.62
N GLU A 115 13.42 9.76 5.62
CA GLU A 115 14.86 9.97 5.52
C GLU A 115 15.48 9.03 4.47
N ARG A 116 15.08 7.75 4.44
CA ARG A 116 15.53 6.81 3.40
C ARG A 116 15.03 7.22 2.02
N VAL A 117 13.79 7.66 1.91
CA VAL A 117 13.23 8.20 0.66
C VAL A 117 14.07 9.38 0.17
N HIS A 118 14.32 10.36 1.02
CA HIS A 118 15.15 11.53 0.65
C HIS A 118 16.55 11.10 0.17
N GLU A 119 17.21 10.18 0.85
CA GLU A 119 18.55 9.72 0.45
C GLU A 119 18.57 9.00 -0.90
N HIS A 120 17.51 8.25 -1.22
CA HIS A 120 17.44 7.41 -2.42
C HIS A 120 16.76 8.07 -3.62
N LEU A 121 16.20 9.27 -3.47
CA LEU A 121 15.75 10.06 -4.62
C LEU A 121 16.91 10.67 -5.39
N LEU A 122 16.78 10.77 -6.70
CA LEU A 122 17.61 11.62 -7.55
C LEU A 122 17.40 13.11 -7.20
N PRO A 123 18.35 14.00 -7.49
CA PRO A 123 18.09 15.44 -7.43
C PRO A 123 16.88 15.82 -8.31
N GLY A 124 15.88 16.47 -7.72
CA GLY A 124 14.61 16.77 -8.39
C GLY A 124 13.65 15.59 -8.51
N GLY A 125 14.04 14.42 -7.99
CA GLY A 125 13.17 13.24 -7.91
C GLY A 125 11.95 13.46 -7.01
N ARG A 126 10.92 12.61 -7.18
CA ARG A 126 9.63 12.78 -6.52
C ARG A 126 9.30 11.60 -5.62
N PHE A 127 8.61 11.91 -4.54
CA PHE A 127 7.99 10.94 -3.64
C PHE A 127 6.48 11.16 -3.63
N ALA A 128 5.70 10.10 -3.70
CA ALA A 128 4.26 10.17 -3.57
C ALA A 128 3.74 9.08 -2.63
N ALA A 129 2.96 9.48 -1.63
CA ALA A 129 2.43 8.58 -0.60
C ALA A 129 0.93 8.76 -0.42
N ALA A 130 0.21 7.65 -0.44
CA ALA A 130 -1.22 7.62 -0.20
C ALA A 130 -1.52 7.48 1.30
N ILE A 131 -2.53 8.21 1.76
CA ILE A 131 -3.17 8.02 3.06
C ILE A 131 -4.69 7.96 2.88
N ALA A 132 -5.33 7.08 3.60
CA ALA A 132 -6.78 7.05 3.71
C ALA A 132 -7.19 7.67 5.04
N ASN A 133 -8.35 8.33 5.08
CA ASN A 133 -8.96 8.71 6.33
C ASN A 133 -9.91 7.59 6.79
N PRO A 134 -9.48 6.76 7.75
CA PRO A 134 -10.31 5.63 8.16
C PRO A 134 -11.63 6.05 8.84
N TYR A 135 -11.73 7.30 9.29
CA TYR A 135 -12.99 7.85 9.83
C TYR A 135 -14.07 8.03 8.76
N ASP A 136 -13.68 8.15 7.49
CA ASP A 136 -14.65 8.23 6.40
C ASP A 136 -15.48 6.93 6.29
N ALA A 137 -14.90 5.80 6.71
CA ALA A 137 -15.61 4.53 6.82
C ALA A 137 -16.61 4.48 8.01
N LEU A 138 -16.47 5.38 8.99
CA LEU A 138 -17.35 5.46 10.18
C LEU A 138 -18.39 6.58 10.07
N ALA A 139 -18.23 7.51 9.13
CA ALA A 139 -18.96 8.77 9.08
C ALA A 139 -20.47 8.63 8.74
N GLU A 140 -20.93 7.45 8.35
CA GLU A 140 -22.35 7.18 8.05
C GLU A 140 -22.90 6.06 8.93
N GLU A 141 -23.75 6.42 9.89
CA GLU A 141 -24.45 5.48 10.80
C GLU A 141 -25.31 4.44 10.05
N ASP A 142 -25.65 4.70 8.79
CA ASP A 142 -26.54 3.86 7.95
C ASP A 142 -25.79 3.08 6.86
N ARG A 143 -24.46 3.07 6.80
CA ARG A 143 -23.74 2.25 5.82
C ARG A 143 -23.90 0.77 6.16
N SER A 144 -24.45 0.02 5.21
CA SER A 144 -24.30 -1.43 5.24
C SER A 144 -22.81 -1.78 5.23
N PRO A 145 -22.38 -2.84 5.94
CA PRO A 145 -21.00 -3.29 5.84
C PRO A 145 -20.62 -3.46 4.37
N PRO A 146 -19.41 -3.06 3.97
CA PRO A 146 -18.97 -3.23 2.59
C PRO A 146 -19.05 -4.71 2.19
N TYR A 147 -19.24 -4.97 0.90
CA TYR A 147 -19.18 -6.34 0.40
C TYR A 147 -17.79 -6.94 0.71
N PRO A 148 -17.73 -8.27 0.96
CA PRO A 148 -16.45 -8.93 1.16
C PRO A 148 -15.64 -8.92 -0.13
N ASP A 149 -14.34 -8.63 -0.02
CA ASP A 149 -13.37 -8.94 -1.06
C ASP A 149 -13.33 -10.46 -1.25
N MET A 150 -13.33 -10.95 -2.48
CA MET A 150 -13.40 -12.39 -2.75
C MET A 150 -12.52 -12.80 -3.93
N ILE A 151 -11.86 -13.94 -3.78
CA ILE A 151 -11.19 -14.62 -4.90
C ILE A 151 -11.44 -16.13 -4.83
N GLU A 152 -11.36 -16.79 -5.99
CA GLU A 152 -11.24 -18.25 -6.09
C GLU A 152 -9.79 -18.61 -6.41
N HIS A 153 -9.25 -19.60 -5.70
CA HIS A 153 -7.91 -20.10 -5.93
C HIS A 153 -7.87 -21.61 -5.65
N ASP A 154 -7.50 -22.42 -6.64
CA ASP A 154 -7.41 -23.88 -6.58
C ASP A 154 -8.70 -24.54 -6.04
N GLY A 155 -9.87 -24.04 -6.46
CA GLY A 155 -11.18 -24.53 -6.05
C GLY A 155 -11.60 -24.12 -4.63
N TRP A 156 -10.78 -23.33 -3.92
CA TRP A 156 -11.15 -22.68 -2.67
C TRP A 156 -11.72 -21.29 -2.94
N VAL A 157 -12.71 -20.90 -2.16
CA VAL A 157 -13.22 -19.53 -2.16
C VAL A 157 -12.76 -18.82 -0.90
N TYR A 158 -12.00 -17.75 -1.08
CA TYR A 158 -11.51 -16.90 0.00
C TYR A 158 -12.29 -15.59 0.02
N SER A 159 -12.70 -15.16 1.19
CA SER A 159 -13.36 -13.87 1.38
C SER A 159 -12.86 -13.14 2.62
N SER A 160 -12.70 -11.82 2.52
CA SER A 160 -12.30 -10.95 3.62
C SER A 160 -13.21 -9.72 3.68
N GLN A 161 -13.74 -9.42 4.86
CA GLN A 161 -14.67 -8.33 5.08
C GLN A 161 -14.30 -7.56 6.35
N PRO A 162 -14.16 -6.23 6.32
CA PRO A 162 -14.05 -5.45 7.54
C PRO A 162 -15.35 -5.57 8.34
N ILE A 163 -15.25 -5.93 9.61
CA ILE A 163 -16.38 -6.16 10.49
C ILE A 163 -16.41 -5.23 11.70
N MET A 164 -15.30 -4.59 12.01
CA MET A 164 -15.20 -3.67 13.15
C MET A 164 -14.08 -2.65 12.89
N VAL A 165 -14.34 -1.41 13.26
CA VAL A 165 -13.34 -0.35 13.38
C VAL A 165 -13.47 0.24 14.78
N ARG A 166 -12.36 0.37 15.51
CA ARG A 166 -12.33 0.96 16.84
C ARG A 166 -11.09 1.81 17.04
N GLU A 167 -11.23 2.86 17.81
CA GLU A 167 -10.10 3.70 18.23
C GLU A 167 -9.28 3.02 19.33
N GLN A 168 -7.97 3.16 19.26
CA GLN A 168 -7.03 2.73 20.29
C GLN A 168 -5.84 3.69 20.33
N GLY A 169 -5.91 4.71 21.18
CA GLY A 169 -4.90 5.79 21.19
C GLY A 169 -4.91 6.55 19.86
N ASP A 170 -3.75 6.69 19.26
CA ASP A 170 -3.57 7.40 17.97
C ASP A 170 -3.73 6.46 16.76
N GLN A 171 -4.36 5.31 16.97
CA GLN A 171 -4.57 4.31 15.92
C GLN A 171 -6.02 3.92 15.79
N LEU A 172 -6.41 3.53 14.58
CA LEU A 172 -7.64 2.79 14.31
C LEU A 172 -7.29 1.31 14.13
N ILE A 173 -7.93 0.47 14.91
CA ILE A 173 -7.85 -0.98 14.74
C ILE A 173 -9.02 -1.42 13.87
N ILE A 174 -8.69 -2.00 12.74
CA ILE A 174 -9.67 -2.57 11.80
C ILE A 174 -9.62 -4.08 11.94
N GLU A 175 -10.75 -4.70 12.24
CA GLU A 175 -10.85 -6.15 12.29
C GLU A 175 -11.53 -6.67 11.03
N ARG A 176 -10.86 -7.57 10.31
CA ARG A 176 -11.41 -8.24 9.12
C ARG A 176 -11.78 -9.68 9.46
N ARG A 177 -12.96 -10.11 9.02
CA ARG A 177 -13.36 -11.52 9.03
C ARG A 177 -12.89 -12.16 7.74
N ARG A 178 -11.94 -13.09 7.85
CA ARG A 178 -11.48 -13.93 6.76
C ARG A 178 -12.18 -15.28 6.79
N GLN A 179 -12.67 -15.73 5.63
CA GLN A 179 -13.33 -17.02 5.47
C GLN A 179 -12.73 -17.75 4.27
N ALA A 180 -12.45 -19.04 4.41
CA ALA A 180 -12.00 -19.89 3.33
C ALA A 180 -12.91 -21.12 3.24
N VAL A 181 -13.55 -21.31 2.09
CA VAL A 181 -14.43 -22.45 1.81
C VAL A 181 -13.67 -23.43 0.90
N ALA A 182 -13.46 -24.64 1.38
CA ALA A 182 -12.83 -25.71 0.63
C ALA A 182 -13.76 -26.28 -0.46
N PRO A 183 -13.23 -27.03 -1.46
CA PRO A 183 -14.05 -27.67 -2.49
C PRO A 183 -15.08 -28.66 -1.95
N ASP A 184 -14.87 -29.23 -0.78
CA ASP A 184 -15.80 -30.12 -0.10
C ASP A 184 -16.87 -29.39 0.76
N GLY A 185 -16.84 -28.05 0.76
CA GLY A 185 -17.72 -27.19 1.54
C GLY A 185 -17.24 -26.93 2.97
N THR A 186 -16.10 -27.44 3.39
CA THR A 186 -15.52 -27.16 4.71
C THR A 186 -15.19 -25.67 4.82
N LEU A 187 -15.66 -25.01 5.89
CA LEU A 187 -15.50 -23.60 6.15
C LEU A 187 -14.49 -23.36 7.27
N ASP A 188 -13.43 -22.62 6.97
CA ASP A 188 -12.48 -22.05 7.93
C ASP A 188 -12.75 -20.56 8.13
N LYS A 189 -12.70 -20.09 9.39
CA LYS A 189 -12.95 -18.69 9.76
C LYS A 189 -11.87 -18.19 10.70
N GLN A 190 -11.41 -16.97 10.45
CA GLN A 190 -10.48 -16.27 11.34
C GLN A 190 -10.78 -14.77 11.39
N THR A 191 -10.37 -14.12 12.46
CA THR A 191 -10.34 -12.65 12.57
C THR A 191 -8.90 -12.19 12.40
N ALA A 192 -8.72 -11.17 11.56
CA ALA A 192 -7.42 -10.57 11.27
C ALA A 192 -7.46 -9.08 11.60
N PRO A 193 -6.98 -8.66 12.77
CA PRO A 193 -6.85 -7.24 13.10
C PRO A 193 -5.60 -6.64 12.47
N PHE A 194 -5.70 -5.36 12.06
CA PHE A 194 -4.56 -4.53 11.71
C PHE A 194 -4.78 -3.12 12.22
N ALA A 195 -3.68 -2.40 12.47
CA ALA A 195 -3.70 -1.05 12.99
C ALA A 195 -3.30 -0.05 11.91
N LEU A 196 -4.01 1.07 11.83
CA LEU A 196 -3.64 2.22 11.02
C LEU A 196 -3.39 3.42 11.92
N ASP A 197 -2.25 4.07 11.78
CA ASP A 197 -2.00 5.37 12.39
C ASP A 197 -2.98 6.39 11.82
N VAL A 198 -3.57 7.20 12.67
CA VAL A 198 -4.38 8.35 12.25
C VAL A 198 -3.42 9.48 11.95
N ILE A 199 -3.38 9.90 10.71
CA ILE A 199 -2.55 11.01 10.25
C ILE A 199 -3.28 11.78 9.15
N ASP A 200 -3.23 13.11 9.21
CA ASP A 200 -3.76 13.96 8.16
C ASP A 200 -2.68 14.34 7.12
N PRO A 201 -3.08 14.80 5.91
CA PRO A 201 -2.14 15.17 4.86
C PRO A 201 -1.16 16.28 5.28
N GLY A 202 -1.58 17.23 6.11
CA GLY A 202 -0.71 18.33 6.57
C GLY A 202 0.36 17.86 7.54
N GLU A 203 0.02 16.90 8.42
CA GLU A 203 0.97 16.26 9.33
C GLU A 203 2.02 15.47 8.54
N LEU A 204 1.61 14.64 7.56
CA LEU A 204 2.54 13.90 6.73
C LEU A 204 3.45 14.83 5.90
N GLU A 205 2.92 15.93 5.39
CA GLU A 205 3.72 16.96 4.73
C GLU A 205 4.73 17.64 5.66
N ALA A 206 4.35 17.86 6.94
CA ALA A 206 5.26 18.43 7.93
C ALA A 206 6.41 17.44 8.26
N GLU A 207 6.10 16.14 8.41
CA GLU A 207 7.10 15.10 8.57
C GLU A 207 8.03 14.99 7.34
N ALA A 208 7.47 15.10 6.12
CA ALA A 208 8.24 15.11 4.89
C ALA A 208 9.21 16.30 4.81
N ARG A 209 8.76 17.53 5.20
CA ARG A 209 9.64 18.72 5.27
C ARG A 209 10.77 18.52 6.27
N ALA A 210 10.48 17.91 7.42
CA ALA A 210 11.50 17.63 8.43
C ALA A 210 12.57 16.65 7.92
N ALA A 211 12.21 15.75 7.01
CA ALA A 211 13.13 14.84 6.33
C ALA A 211 13.83 15.44 5.10
N GLY A 212 13.61 16.74 4.79
CA GLY A 212 14.25 17.43 3.67
C GLY A 212 13.49 17.33 2.33
N LEU A 213 12.27 16.82 2.32
CA LEU A 213 11.41 16.77 1.15
C LEU A 213 10.53 18.03 1.08
N VAL A 214 10.17 18.47 -0.12
CA VAL A 214 9.35 19.65 -0.35
C VAL A 214 7.98 19.22 -0.90
N PRO A 215 6.88 19.31 -0.14
CA PRO A 215 5.54 19.07 -0.66
C PRO A 215 5.20 19.99 -1.81
N VAL A 216 4.66 19.45 -2.91
CA VAL A 216 4.35 20.19 -4.14
C VAL A 216 2.91 20.05 -4.60
N ALA A 217 2.24 18.94 -4.28
CA ALA A 217 0.86 18.71 -4.66
C ALA A 217 0.15 17.75 -3.70
N ARG A 218 -1.18 17.78 -3.75
CA ARG A 218 -2.09 16.76 -3.21
C ARG A 218 -2.99 16.28 -4.33
N HIS A 219 -3.14 14.98 -4.43
CA HIS A 219 -4.05 14.35 -5.37
C HIS A 219 -5.17 13.64 -4.60
N GLN A 220 -6.38 13.64 -5.18
CA GLN A 220 -7.52 12.93 -4.59
C GLN A 220 -7.76 11.65 -5.38
N ILE A 221 -7.88 10.55 -4.68
CA ILE A 221 -8.41 9.30 -5.22
C ILE A 221 -9.83 9.19 -4.68
N PRO A 222 -10.84 9.24 -5.56
CA PRO A 222 -12.23 9.21 -5.12
C PRO A 222 -12.57 7.87 -4.45
N GLU A 223 -13.56 7.90 -3.57
CA GLU A 223 -14.18 6.69 -3.07
C GLU A 223 -14.84 5.89 -4.21
N THR A 224 -14.97 4.60 -3.98
CA THR A 224 -15.72 3.66 -4.83
C THR A 224 -16.80 2.99 -4.00
N ASP A 225 -17.64 2.17 -4.61
CA ASP A 225 -18.65 1.41 -3.88
C ASP A 225 -18.04 0.48 -2.79
N ASP A 226 -16.78 0.06 -2.98
CA ASP A 226 -16.11 -0.93 -2.12
C ASP A 226 -14.96 -0.35 -1.27
N HIS A 227 -14.46 0.87 -1.60
CA HIS A 227 -13.27 1.43 -0.97
C HIS A 227 -13.46 2.91 -0.65
N ILE A 228 -13.02 3.32 0.53
CA ILE A 228 -12.94 4.73 0.92
C ILE A 228 -11.92 5.46 0.05
N GLY A 229 -12.14 6.75 -0.16
CA GLY A 229 -11.21 7.61 -0.87
C GLY A 229 -9.88 7.77 -0.15
N SER A 230 -8.90 8.30 -0.84
CA SER A 230 -7.59 8.61 -0.26
C SER A 230 -6.99 9.89 -0.81
N VAL A 231 -6.06 10.47 -0.05
CA VAL A 231 -5.26 11.62 -0.46
C VAL A 231 -3.84 11.15 -0.71
N VAL A 232 -3.26 11.52 -1.84
CA VAL A 232 -1.85 11.29 -2.12
C VAL A 232 -1.11 12.61 -1.98
N ILE A 233 -0.14 12.67 -1.07
CA ILE A 233 0.80 13.80 -1.03
C ILE A 233 1.94 13.55 -2.02
N GLU A 234 2.33 14.57 -2.76
CA GLU A 234 3.49 14.55 -3.63
C GLU A 234 4.55 15.51 -3.11
N CYS A 235 5.79 15.03 -3.02
CA CYS A 235 6.94 15.81 -2.56
C CYS A 235 8.08 15.74 -3.58
N ARG A 236 9.00 16.71 -3.56
CA ARG A 236 10.26 16.73 -4.29
C ARG A 236 11.44 16.71 -3.34
N ARG A 237 12.53 16.11 -3.83
CA ARG A 237 13.84 16.25 -3.23
C ARG A 237 14.51 17.56 -3.66
#